data_0a338156b1f6826a9705d8f5a357925d
#
_entry.id   0a338156b1f6826a9705d8f5a357925d
#
_cell.length_a   1.000
_cell.length_b   1.000
_cell.length_c   1.000
_cell.angle_alpha   90.00
_cell.angle_beta   90.00
_cell.angle_gamma   90.00
#
_symmetry.space_group_name_H-M   'P 1'
#
loop_
_entity.id
_entity.type
_entity.pdbx_description
1 polymer ?
#
loop_
_entity_poly.entity_id
_entity_poly.type
_entity_poly.pdbx_seq_one_letter_code
_entity_poly.pdbx_strand_id
1 'polypeptide(L)'
;FVFCSEQILPYFAFCSKQIRIFVPQITNTSVSMQEKIIILDFGSQTTQLIGRRLRELNVYCEIVPYNKFPYGDESVKGVILSGSPFSVYDKSAFKVDLSGIRGKYPILGICYGAQFISYSNGGRVEPAGTREYGRAHLGSFDSENVLFKGVRKNTQVWMSHGDTITAIPDNFKIIASTDKVAIAAYQVSGEEMWGVQFHPEVFHSEDGTQMLRNFVVDVCGCSQSSSAASFGDTT
;
A
#
# COMPACT_ATOMS: atom_id res chain seq x y z
N PHE A 1 -39.64 5.71 -80.58
CA PHE A 1 -40.23 7.04 -80.81
C PHE A 1 -39.77 7.96 -79.71
N VAL A 2 -38.80 8.75 -79.93
CA VAL A 2 -38.73 10.00 -80.69
C VAL A 2 -38.82 11.20 -79.76
N PHE A 3 -37.76 11.97 -79.85
CA PHE A 3 -37.62 13.42 -79.73
C PHE A 3 -37.77 14.09 -78.36
N CYS A 4 -36.94 14.88 -78.00
CA CYS A 4 -36.17 16.09 -78.41
C CYS A 4 -36.40 17.10 -77.31
N SER A 5 -35.60 17.84 -76.90
CA SER A 5 -34.61 18.81 -77.20
C SER A 5 -34.42 19.70 -75.98
N GLU A 6 -33.23 19.91 -75.66
CA GLU A 6 -32.50 21.18 -75.66
C GLU A 6 -32.97 22.36 -74.83
N GLN A 7 -31.97 22.81 -74.10
CA GLN A 7 -31.66 24.20 -73.73
C GLN A 7 -32.41 24.80 -72.55
N ILE A 8 -31.69 25.14 -71.49
CA ILE A 8 -31.10 26.47 -71.27
C ILE A 8 -30.23 26.44 -70.02
N LEU A 9 -28.95 26.71 -70.17
CA LEU A 9 -28.07 27.36 -69.19
C LEU A 9 -28.48 28.87 -69.15
N PRO A 10 -28.14 29.68 -68.16
CA PRO A 10 -26.98 29.65 -67.24
C PRO A 10 -27.23 30.24 -65.84
N TYR A 11 -26.08 30.35 -65.12
CA TYR A 11 -25.86 31.19 -63.94
C TYR A 11 -26.38 30.70 -62.59
N PHE A 12 -25.47 30.02 -61.89
CA PHE A 12 -25.15 30.47 -60.54
C PHE A 12 -23.75 30.04 -60.18
N ALA A 13 -22.86 31.04 -60.21
CA ALA A 13 -21.57 30.96 -59.55
C ALA A 13 -21.80 30.76 -58.06
N PHE A 14 -21.64 29.53 -57.55
CA PHE A 14 -21.70 29.27 -56.12
C PHE A 14 -20.33 29.28 -55.50
N CYS A 15 -20.10 30.35 -54.81
CA CYS A 15 -19.01 30.58 -53.88
C CYS A 15 -18.82 29.32 -52.98
N SER A 16 -17.75 28.58 -53.23
CA SER A 16 -17.33 27.49 -52.34
C SER A 16 -16.79 28.08 -51.03
N LYS A 17 -17.71 28.42 -50.11
CA LYS A 17 -17.33 28.59 -48.73
C LYS A 17 -16.99 27.21 -48.18
N GLN A 18 -15.70 26.92 -48.05
CA GLN A 18 -15.23 25.79 -47.29
C GLN A 18 -15.69 25.96 -45.87
N ILE A 19 -16.73 25.23 -45.50
CA ILE A 19 -17.10 25.02 -44.09
C ILE A 19 -16.01 24.16 -43.48
N ARG A 20 -15.03 24.78 -42.83
CA ARG A 20 -14.12 24.07 -41.94
C ARG A 20 -14.98 23.58 -40.76
N ILE A 21 -15.36 22.32 -40.81
CA ILE A 21 -15.88 21.64 -39.63
C ILE A 21 -14.71 21.57 -38.66
N PHE A 22 -14.77 22.40 -37.62
CA PHE A 22 -13.86 22.30 -36.49
C PHE A 22 -14.26 21.03 -35.71
N VAL A 23 -13.59 19.92 -36.00
CA VAL A 23 -13.65 18.73 -35.19
C VAL A 23 -12.78 19.04 -33.97
N PRO A 24 -13.36 19.18 -32.78
CA PRO A 24 -12.53 19.30 -31.58
C PRO A 24 -11.66 18.06 -31.55
N GLN A 25 -10.36 18.25 -31.53
CA GLN A 25 -9.43 17.19 -31.18
C GLN A 25 -9.82 16.80 -29.75
N ILE A 26 -10.50 15.67 -29.60
CA ILE A 26 -10.64 15.01 -28.31
C ILE A 26 -9.23 14.58 -27.98
N THR A 27 -8.52 15.44 -27.25
CA THR A 27 -7.32 15.00 -26.55
C THR A 27 -7.79 13.91 -25.62
N ASN A 28 -7.43 12.66 -25.93
CA ASN A 28 -7.51 11.57 -24.98
C ASN A 28 -6.63 11.98 -23.79
N THR A 29 -7.21 12.72 -22.88
CA THR A 29 -6.70 12.82 -21.53
C THR A 29 -6.96 11.42 -20.98
N SER A 30 -5.96 10.54 -21.06
CA SER A 30 -5.93 9.33 -20.27
C SER A 30 -6.13 9.80 -18.83
N VAL A 31 -7.31 9.58 -18.28
CA VAL A 31 -7.54 9.73 -16.84
C VAL A 31 -6.59 8.70 -16.24
N SER A 32 -5.40 9.14 -15.83
CA SER A 32 -4.49 8.28 -15.11
C SER A 32 -5.23 7.86 -13.84
N MET A 33 -5.58 6.58 -13.75
CA MET A 33 -6.16 6.05 -12.52
C MET A 33 -5.20 6.36 -11.38
N GLN A 34 -5.72 6.97 -10.33
CA GLN A 34 -4.91 7.36 -9.19
C GLN A 34 -4.39 6.11 -8.47
N GLU A 35 -3.09 5.90 -8.54
CA GLU A 35 -2.41 4.81 -7.82
C GLU A 35 -2.70 4.89 -6.33
N LYS A 36 -2.95 3.75 -5.70
CA LYS A 36 -3.29 3.71 -4.28
C LYS A 36 -2.70 2.53 -3.52
N ILE A 37 -2.52 2.75 -2.22
CA ILE A 37 -2.23 1.71 -1.24
C ILE A 37 -3.52 1.36 -0.51
N ILE A 38 -3.81 0.08 -0.38
CA ILE A 38 -4.90 -0.42 0.45
C ILE A 38 -4.38 -0.74 1.85
N ILE A 39 -5.01 -0.17 2.86
CA ILE A 39 -4.74 -0.48 4.26
C ILE A 39 -5.90 -1.35 4.76
N LEU A 40 -5.61 -2.62 5.03
CA LEU A 40 -6.58 -3.55 5.64
C LEU A 40 -6.63 -3.29 7.14
N ASP A 41 -7.80 -2.88 7.63
CA ASP A 41 -8.02 -2.54 9.03
C ASP A 41 -8.42 -3.78 9.84
N PHE A 42 -7.54 -4.18 10.75
CA PHE A 42 -7.76 -5.24 11.72
C PHE A 42 -8.19 -4.71 13.11
N GLY A 43 -8.74 -3.49 13.13
CA GLY A 43 -9.28 -2.88 14.35
C GLY A 43 -8.26 -2.18 15.24
N SER A 44 -7.08 -1.84 14.72
CA SER A 44 -6.08 -1.09 15.45
C SER A 44 -6.49 0.36 15.65
N GLN A 45 -6.22 0.90 16.84
CA GLN A 45 -6.36 2.33 17.12
C GLN A 45 -5.38 3.19 16.28
N THR A 46 -4.32 2.58 15.75
CA THR A 46 -3.29 3.29 14.96
C THR A 46 -3.49 3.17 13.45
N THR A 47 -4.53 2.46 12.97
CA THR A 47 -4.78 2.31 11.52
C THR A 47 -4.89 3.66 10.80
N GLN A 48 -5.59 4.63 11.40
CA GLN A 48 -5.72 5.98 10.84
C GLN A 48 -4.38 6.72 10.76
N LEU A 49 -3.43 6.42 11.66
CA LEU A 49 -2.09 6.99 11.63
C LEU A 49 -1.30 6.47 10.42
N ILE A 50 -1.48 5.19 10.03
CA ILE A 50 -0.87 4.65 8.81
C ILE A 50 -1.33 5.51 7.62
N GLY A 51 -2.64 5.66 7.44
CA GLY A 51 -3.21 6.47 6.36
C GLY A 51 -2.72 7.92 6.39
N ARG A 52 -2.63 8.52 7.59
CA ARG A 52 -2.10 9.87 7.75
C ARG A 52 -0.64 9.97 7.28
N ARG A 53 0.24 9.03 7.64
CA ARG A 53 1.64 9.01 7.21
C ARG A 53 1.77 8.89 5.69
N LEU A 54 0.95 8.06 5.05
CA LEU A 54 0.96 7.93 3.59
C LEU A 54 0.52 9.24 2.91
N ARG A 55 -0.49 9.93 3.45
CA ARG A 55 -0.92 11.25 2.95
C ARG A 55 0.16 12.31 3.13
N GLU A 56 0.88 12.31 4.25
CA GLU A 56 2.03 13.20 4.49
C GLU A 56 3.16 12.95 3.47
N LEU A 57 3.24 11.72 2.92
CA LEU A 57 4.14 11.34 1.82
C LEU A 57 3.56 11.66 0.42
N ASN A 58 2.39 12.29 0.33
CA ASN A 58 1.64 12.53 -0.91
C ASN A 58 1.29 11.23 -1.67
N VAL A 59 1.08 10.13 -0.97
CA VAL A 59 0.63 8.85 -1.53
C VAL A 59 -0.83 8.64 -1.18
N TYR A 60 -1.66 8.37 -2.20
CA TYR A 60 -3.07 8.08 -1.98
C TYR A 60 -3.26 6.71 -1.35
N CYS A 61 -4.16 6.61 -0.39
CA CYS A 61 -4.47 5.36 0.27
C CYS A 61 -5.94 5.29 0.69
N GLU A 62 -6.46 4.08 0.73
CA GLU A 62 -7.78 3.78 1.26
C GLU A 62 -7.67 2.82 2.44
N ILE A 63 -8.43 3.09 3.50
CA ILE A 63 -8.57 2.19 4.64
C ILE A 63 -9.87 1.42 4.44
N VAL A 64 -9.76 0.12 4.36
CA VAL A 64 -10.92 -0.77 4.18
C VAL A 64 -10.93 -1.85 5.27
N PRO A 65 -12.09 -2.37 5.67
CA PRO A 65 -12.16 -3.50 6.57
C PRO A 65 -11.31 -4.68 6.07
N TYR A 66 -10.70 -5.44 6.99
CA TYR A 66 -9.79 -6.55 6.68
C TYR A 66 -10.30 -7.54 5.63
N ASN A 67 -11.61 -7.69 5.46
CA ASN A 67 -12.29 -8.62 4.56
C ASN A 67 -12.91 -7.94 3.32
N LYS A 68 -12.55 -6.68 3.04
CA LYS A 68 -13.10 -5.87 1.93
C LYS A 68 -12.02 -5.39 0.96
N PHE A 69 -11.06 -6.26 0.67
CA PHE A 69 -10.05 -5.93 -0.35
C PHE A 69 -10.73 -5.74 -1.72
N PRO A 70 -10.41 -4.66 -2.46
CA PRO A 70 -11.02 -4.36 -3.76
C PRO A 70 -10.36 -5.19 -4.88
N TYR A 71 -10.74 -6.47 -4.98
CA TYR A 71 -10.22 -7.34 -6.03
C TYR A 71 -10.54 -6.80 -7.43
N GLY A 72 -9.55 -6.84 -8.32
CA GLY A 72 -9.70 -6.38 -9.71
C GLY A 72 -9.51 -4.88 -9.91
N ASP A 73 -9.22 -4.12 -8.86
CA ASP A 73 -8.89 -2.71 -8.99
C ASP A 73 -7.42 -2.54 -9.40
N GLU A 74 -7.19 -2.16 -10.65
CA GLU A 74 -5.86 -2.00 -11.25
C GLU A 74 -5.06 -0.81 -10.68
N SER A 75 -5.73 0.09 -9.97
CA SER A 75 -5.07 1.23 -9.32
C SER A 75 -4.32 0.84 -8.04
N VAL A 76 -4.58 -0.33 -7.48
CA VAL A 76 -3.91 -0.82 -6.28
C VAL A 76 -2.46 -1.19 -6.58
N LYS A 77 -1.53 -0.61 -5.84
CA LYS A 77 -0.08 -0.83 -5.99
C LYS A 77 0.53 -1.64 -4.85
N GLY A 78 -0.11 -1.68 -3.69
CA GLY A 78 0.38 -2.42 -2.54
C GLY A 78 -0.63 -2.47 -1.41
N VAL A 79 -0.33 -3.31 -0.42
CA VAL A 79 -1.24 -3.60 0.69
C VAL A 79 -0.50 -3.48 2.03
N ILE A 80 -1.11 -2.81 2.98
CA ILE A 80 -0.62 -2.75 4.37
C ILE A 80 -1.64 -3.46 5.26
N LEU A 81 -1.20 -4.42 6.06
CA LEU A 81 -1.99 -5.06 7.09
C LEU A 81 -1.74 -4.32 8.41
N SER A 82 -2.76 -3.76 9.01
CA SER A 82 -2.63 -2.99 10.25
C SER A 82 -2.38 -3.88 11.47
N GLY A 83 -2.17 -3.24 12.61
CA GLY A 83 -2.25 -3.89 13.93
C GLY A 83 -3.66 -4.33 14.27
N SER A 84 -3.81 -5.03 15.40
CA SER A 84 -5.08 -5.48 15.97
C SER A 84 -4.98 -5.53 17.49
N PRO A 85 -6.10 -5.36 18.21
CA PRO A 85 -6.15 -5.64 19.65
C PRO A 85 -6.20 -7.13 19.97
N PHE A 86 -6.40 -8.00 18.98
CA PHE A 86 -6.52 -9.45 19.14
C PHE A 86 -5.17 -10.18 19.05
N SER A 87 -5.09 -11.35 19.67
CA SER A 87 -4.05 -12.35 19.36
C SER A 87 -4.42 -13.14 18.10
N VAL A 88 -3.42 -13.64 17.36
CA VAL A 88 -3.65 -14.54 16.22
C VAL A 88 -4.35 -15.84 16.61
N TYR A 89 -4.33 -16.20 17.90
CA TYR A 89 -4.98 -17.38 18.47
C TYR A 89 -6.43 -17.15 18.88
N ASP A 90 -6.87 -15.91 18.98
CA ASP A 90 -8.23 -15.60 19.39
C ASP A 90 -9.23 -16.14 18.37
N LYS A 91 -10.32 -16.74 18.86
CA LYS A 91 -11.40 -17.22 17.98
C LYS A 91 -12.09 -16.06 17.22
N SER A 92 -12.11 -14.90 17.85
CA SER A 92 -12.66 -13.65 17.29
C SER A 92 -11.64 -12.84 16.48
N ALA A 93 -10.38 -13.31 16.35
CA ALA A 93 -9.36 -12.62 15.60
C ALA A 93 -9.76 -12.47 14.14
N PHE A 94 -9.51 -11.32 13.60
CA PHE A 94 -9.74 -11.02 12.19
C PHE A 94 -8.70 -11.75 11.33
N LYS A 95 -9.17 -12.62 10.45
CA LYS A 95 -8.34 -13.39 9.53
C LYS A 95 -8.72 -13.05 8.10
N VAL A 96 -7.74 -12.85 7.25
CA VAL A 96 -7.92 -12.56 5.83
C VAL A 96 -7.31 -13.67 5.00
N ASP A 97 -7.97 -14.03 3.92
CA ASP A 97 -7.36 -14.89 2.89
C ASP A 97 -6.45 -14.05 2.00
N LEU A 98 -5.15 -14.27 2.13
CA LEU A 98 -4.14 -13.57 1.34
C LEU A 98 -3.91 -14.21 -0.03
N SER A 99 -4.52 -15.34 -0.37
CA SER A 99 -4.27 -16.07 -1.64
C SER A 99 -4.55 -15.23 -2.88
N GLY A 100 -5.54 -14.33 -2.81
CA GLY A 100 -5.88 -13.40 -3.88
C GLY A 100 -5.02 -12.13 -3.95
N ILE A 101 -4.15 -11.90 -2.95
CA ILE A 101 -3.34 -10.68 -2.78
C ILE A 101 -1.85 -11.03 -2.94
N ARG A 102 -1.41 -12.09 -2.28
CA ARG A 102 -0.02 -12.57 -2.27
C ARG A 102 0.46 -12.88 -3.71
N GLY A 103 1.68 -12.43 -4.01
CA GLY A 103 2.28 -12.60 -5.34
C GLY A 103 1.72 -11.66 -6.43
N LYS A 104 0.67 -10.89 -6.11
CA LYS A 104 0.12 -9.87 -7.01
C LYS A 104 0.48 -8.46 -6.58
N TYR A 105 0.56 -8.25 -5.28
CA TYR A 105 0.83 -6.94 -4.67
C TYR A 105 1.92 -7.09 -3.61
N PRO A 106 2.81 -6.10 -3.47
CA PRO A 106 3.67 -5.98 -2.30
C PRO A 106 2.84 -5.87 -1.02
N ILE A 107 3.28 -6.53 0.04
CA ILE A 107 2.56 -6.59 1.33
C ILE A 107 3.49 -6.17 2.47
N LEU A 108 3.02 -5.26 3.32
CA LEU A 108 3.65 -4.91 4.60
C LEU A 108 2.71 -5.23 5.76
N GLY A 109 3.09 -6.15 6.61
CA GLY A 109 2.40 -6.40 7.89
C GLY A 109 2.99 -5.55 9.02
N ILE A 110 2.12 -4.87 9.78
CA ILE A 110 2.50 -4.07 10.94
C ILE A 110 1.94 -4.73 12.19
N CYS A 111 2.77 -5.00 13.19
CA CYS A 111 2.40 -5.58 14.48
C CYS A 111 1.57 -6.87 14.31
N TYR A 112 0.26 -6.85 14.54
CA TYR A 112 -0.62 -7.99 14.29
C TYR A 112 -0.52 -8.49 12.85
N GLY A 113 -0.46 -7.58 11.85
CA GLY A 113 -0.31 -7.96 10.45
C GLY A 113 0.95 -8.78 10.20
N ALA A 114 2.07 -8.44 10.85
CA ALA A 114 3.30 -9.23 10.80
C ALA A 114 3.15 -10.59 11.51
N GLN A 115 2.52 -10.61 12.68
CA GLN A 115 2.23 -11.85 13.41
C GLN A 115 1.32 -12.77 12.57
N PHE A 116 0.28 -12.22 11.96
CA PHE A 116 -0.66 -12.96 11.11
C PHE A 116 0.04 -13.59 9.90
N ILE A 117 0.88 -12.84 9.18
CA ILE A 117 1.66 -13.37 8.05
C ILE A 117 2.57 -14.51 8.53
N SER A 118 3.33 -14.32 9.61
CA SER A 118 4.22 -15.35 10.15
C SER A 118 3.45 -16.61 10.56
N TYR A 119 2.41 -16.45 11.37
CA TYR A 119 1.59 -17.55 11.86
C TYR A 119 0.90 -18.34 10.75
N SER A 120 0.33 -17.65 9.76
CA SER A 120 -0.35 -18.27 8.62
C SER A 120 0.59 -19.08 7.72
N ASN A 121 1.89 -18.86 7.82
CA ASN A 121 2.93 -19.57 7.08
C ASN A 121 3.69 -20.61 7.95
N GLY A 122 3.20 -20.92 9.14
CA GLY A 122 3.79 -21.92 10.02
C GLY A 122 4.85 -21.36 10.99
N GLY A 123 4.98 -20.05 11.10
CA GLY A 123 5.75 -19.39 12.14
C GLY A 123 5.07 -19.52 13.51
N ARG A 124 5.80 -19.14 14.56
CA ARG A 124 5.31 -19.20 15.95
C ARG A 124 5.19 -17.80 16.52
N VAL A 125 4.02 -17.55 17.10
CA VAL A 125 3.71 -16.33 17.84
C VAL A 125 3.36 -16.76 19.26
N GLU A 126 3.94 -16.15 20.26
CA GLU A 126 3.72 -16.53 21.67
C GLU A 126 3.49 -15.29 22.52
N PRO A 127 2.76 -15.41 23.62
CA PRO A 127 2.66 -14.32 24.57
C PRO A 127 4.06 -13.87 25.01
N ALA A 128 4.34 -12.59 24.91
CA ALA A 128 5.60 -12.04 25.39
C ALA A 128 5.70 -12.24 26.90
N GLY A 129 6.83 -12.74 27.39
CA GLY A 129 7.05 -12.96 28.81
C GLY A 129 6.93 -11.67 29.66
N THR A 130 7.24 -10.54 29.06
CA THR A 130 6.91 -9.20 29.54
C THR A 130 6.26 -8.46 28.37
N ARG A 131 5.11 -7.81 28.64
CA ARG A 131 4.45 -6.98 27.62
C ARG A 131 5.44 -5.94 27.10
N GLU A 132 5.71 -5.97 25.79
CA GLU A 132 6.64 -5.04 25.17
C GLU A 132 5.88 -3.80 24.73
N TYR A 133 5.83 -2.81 25.62
CA TYR A 133 5.25 -1.51 25.37
C TYR A 133 6.32 -0.43 25.54
N GLY A 134 6.42 0.46 24.55
CA GLY A 134 7.27 1.62 24.64
C GLY A 134 8.40 1.65 23.60
N ARG A 135 9.43 2.38 23.97
CA ARG A 135 10.59 2.65 23.11
C ARG A 135 11.53 1.45 23.09
N ALA A 136 11.92 1.04 21.90
CA ALA A 136 13.01 0.09 21.64
C ALA A 136 13.93 0.67 20.57
N HIS A 137 15.13 0.13 20.45
CA HIS A 137 16.06 0.53 19.42
C HIS A 137 16.38 -0.67 18.53
N LEU A 138 16.44 -0.44 17.21
CA LEU A 138 16.91 -1.46 16.28
C LEU A 138 18.41 -1.62 16.45
N GLY A 139 18.81 -2.59 17.27
CA GLY A 139 20.22 -2.89 17.54
C GLY A 139 20.94 -3.48 16.35
N SER A 140 20.21 -4.22 15.50
CA SER A 140 20.69 -4.76 14.24
C SER A 140 19.59 -4.71 13.20
N PHE A 141 19.95 -4.32 11.98
CA PHE A 141 19.09 -4.44 10.80
C PHE A 141 19.91 -4.55 9.52
N ASP A 142 19.30 -5.16 8.50
CA ASP A 142 19.87 -5.30 7.15
C ASP A 142 19.75 -3.97 6.40
N SER A 143 20.83 -3.18 6.36
CA SER A 143 20.85 -1.87 5.70
C SER A 143 20.72 -1.94 4.19
N GLU A 144 20.96 -3.10 3.59
CA GLU A 144 20.79 -3.33 2.15
C GLU A 144 19.33 -3.65 1.80
N ASN A 145 18.52 -4.01 2.79
CA ASN A 145 17.11 -4.24 2.57
C ASN A 145 16.39 -2.93 2.23
N VAL A 146 15.59 -2.94 1.17
CA VAL A 146 14.88 -1.76 0.68
C VAL A 146 14.10 -1.05 1.78
N LEU A 147 13.47 -1.81 2.70
CA LEU A 147 12.65 -1.24 3.78
C LEU A 147 13.48 -0.33 4.72
N PHE A 148 14.76 -0.63 4.91
CA PHE A 148 15.65 0.11 5.82
C PHE A 148 16.60 1.09 5.13
N LYS A 149 16.42 1.33 3.83
CA LYS A 149 17.23 2.29 3.10
C LYS A 149 17.08 3.70 3.69
N GLY A 150 18.21 4.30 4.08
CA GLY A 150 18.22 5.64 4.69
C GLY A 150 17.80 5.69 6.16
N VAL A 151 17.53 4.55 6.79
CA VAL A 151 17.25 4.43 8.21
C VAL A 151 18.55 4.56 9.02
N ARG A 152 18.51 5.32 10.10
CA ARG A 152 19.68 5.55 10.96
C ARG A 152 20.01 4.33 11.80
N LYS A 153 21.30 4.09 12.02
CA LYS A 153 21.73 3.06 12.97
C LYS A 153 21.17 3.34 14.36
N ASN A 154 20.71 2.26 15.03
CA ASN A 154 20.13 2.33 16.37
C ASN A 154 18.89 3.24 16.46
N THR A 155 18.14 3.37 15.37
CA THR A 155 16.91 4.17 15.35
C THR A 155 15.91 3.67 16.37
N GLN A 156 15.19 4.60 17.01
CA GLN A 156 14.13 4.29 17.95
C GLN A 156 12.87 3.85 17.19
N VAL A 157 12.25 2.77 17.66
CA VAL A 157 10.95 2.26 17.22
C VAL A 157 10.00 2.10 18.38
N TRP A 158 8.70 2.13 18.13
CA TRP A 158 7.66 1.94 19.13
C TRP A 158 7.12 0.53 19.09
N MET A 159 7.25 -0.18 20.21
CA MET A 159 6.65 -1.50 20.42
C MET A 159 5.33 -1.34 21.17
N SER A 160 4.30 -2.11 20.79
CA SER A 160 3.00 -2.12 21.46
C SER A 160 2.31 -3.45 21.20
N HIS A 161 2.85 -4.53 21.76
CA HIS A 161 2.30 -5.87 21.55
C HIS A 161 2.37 -6.75 22.81
N GLY A 162 1.34 -7.57 23.00
CA GLY A 162 1.28 -8.59 24.05
C GLY A 162 1.84 -9.93 23.60
N ASP A 163 1.82 -10.20 22.30
CA ASP A 163 2.36 -11.40 21.66
C ASP A 163 3.59 -11.04 20.85
N THR A 164 4.55 -11.94 20.71
CA THR A 164 5.78 -11.73 19.97
C THR A 164 6.03 -12.90 19.01
N ILE A 165 6.65 -12.61 17.87
CA ILE A 165 7.08 -13.64 16.91
C ILE A 165 8.34 -14.29 17.46
N THR A 166 8.26 -15.58 17.82
CA THR A 166 9.38 -16.35 18.39
C THR A 166 10.05 -17.26 17.38
N ALA A 167 9.38 -17.59 16.27
CA ALA A 167 9.97 -18.30 15.15
C ALA A 167 9.28 -17.91 13.83
N ILE A 168 10.07 -17.90 12.78
CA ILE A 168 9.59 -17.70 11.39
C ILE A 168 9.93 -18.92 10.55
N PRO A 169 9.19 -19.19 9.45
CA PRO A 169 9.49 -20.26 8.51
C PRO A 169 10.88 -20.11 7.86
N ASP A 170 11.43 -21.22 7.37
CA ASP A 170 12.78 -21.26 6.76
C ASP A 170 12.93 -20.34 5.54
N ASN A 171 11.84 -20.09 4.83
CA ASN A 171 11.81 -19.18 3.69
C ASN A 171 11.62 -17.70 4.08
N PHE A 172 11.65 -17.37 5.38
CA PHE A 172 11.63 -16.00 5.87
C PHE A 172 13.03 -15.61 6.36
N LYS A 173 13.43 -14.37 6.08
CA LYS A 173 14.72 -13.81 6.52
C LYS A 173 14.46 -12.75 7.59
N ILE A 174 15.10 -12.90 8.76
CA ILE A 174 15.12 -11.84 9.77
C ILE A 174 15.92 -10.66 9.20
N ILE A 175 15.33 -9.47 9.20
CA ILE A 175 15.95 -8.25 8.67
C ILE A 175 16.14 -7.17 9.74
N ALA A 176 15.58 -7.31 10.92
CA ALA A 176 15.89 -6.44 12.07
C ALA A 176 15.60 -7.14 13.40
N SER A 177 16.34 -6.73 14.42
CA SER A 177 16.17 -7.14 15.81
C SER A 177 16.37 -5.97 16.77
N THR A 178 15.81 -6.10 17.98
CA THR A 178 16.10 -5.25 19.14
C THR A 178 16.79 -6.08 20.22
N ASP A 179 17.21 -5.46 21.31
CA ASP A 179 17.80 -6.19 22.46
C ASP A 179 16.84 -7.22 23.06
N LYS A 180 15.52 -7.01 22.94
CA LYS A 180 14.48 -7.85 23.53
C LYS A 180 13.72 -8.69 22.52
N VAL A 181 13.61 -8.21 21.28
CA VAL A 181 12.83 -8.85 20.21
C VAL A 181 13.79 -9.32 19.12
N ALA A 182 14.04 -10.62 19.10
CA ALA A 182 14.92 -11.23 18.11
C ALA A 182 14.40 -11.08 16.67
N ILE A 183 13.09 -11.09 16.50
CA ILE A 183 12.43 -10.97 15.19
C ILE A 183 11.60 -9.68 15.18
N ALA A 184 12.28 -8.52 15.13
CA ALA A 184 11.62 -7.22 15.06
C ALA A 184 11.11 -6.91 13.65
N ALA A 185 11.76 -7.45 12.62
CA ALA A 185 11.28 -7.42 11.24
C ALA A 185 11.81 -8.60 10.44
N TYR A 186 11.04 -8.99 9.42
CA TYR A 186 11.42 -10.06 8.49
C TYR A 186 10.95 -9.73 7.07
N GLN A 187 11.54 -10.42 6.10
CA GLN A 187 11.11 -10.46 4.70
C GLN A 187 10.89 -11.90 4.28
N VAL A 188 9.84 -12.16 3.50
CA VAL A 188 9.62 -13.46 2.87
C VAL A 188 10.53 -13.57 1.65
N SER A 189 11.38 -14.59 1.61
CA SER A 189 12.38 -14.77 0.54
C SER A 189 11.67 -15.06 -0.80
N GLY A 190 12.06 -14.32 -1.83
CA GLY A 190 11.48 -14.45 -3.16
C GLY A 190 10.10 -13.79 -3.34
N GLU A 191 9.63 -13.06 -2.34
CA GLU A 191 8.36 -12.34 -2.40
C GLU A 191 8.53 -10.88 -1.92
N GLU A 192 7.69 -10.00 -2.45
CA GLU A 192 7.60 -8.61 -1.99
C GLU A 192 6.68 -8.53 -0.75
N MET A 193 7.09 -9.22 0.30
CA MET A 193 6.32 -9.31 1.55
C MET A 193 7.22 -9.14 2.76
N TRP A 194 6.85 -8.18 3.62
CA TRP A 194 7.56 -7.81 4.83
C TRP A 194 6.64 -7.83 6.04
N GLY A 195 7.22 -8.04 7.21
CA GLY A 195 6.56 -7.86 8.48
C GLY A 195 7.46 -7.08 9.44
N VAL A 196 6.86 -6.11 10.14
CA VAL A 196 7.51 -5.37 11.23
C VAL A 196 6.68 -5.51 12.50
N GLN A 197 7.32 -5.88 13.61
CA GLN A 197 6.65 -6.08 14.90
C GLN A 197 6.34 -4.73 15.59
N PHE A 198 7.08 -3.69 15.26
CA PHE A 198 6.90 -2.33 15.76
C PHE A 198 5.92 -1.53 14.90
N HIS A 199 5.58 -0.32 15.37
CA HIS A 199 4.66 0.60 14.73
C HIS A 199 5.40 1.76 14.05
N PRO A 200 5.70 1.67 12.73
CA PRO A 200 6.40 2.74 12.01
C PRO A 200 5.54 4.01 11.86
N GLU A 201 4.22 3.88 11.98
CA GLU A 201 3.27 4.97 11.79
C GLU A 201 3.20 5.94 12.98
N VAL A 202 3.62 5.49 14.18
CA VAL A 202 3.53 6.34 15.37
C VAL A 202 4.71 7.30 15.47
N PHE A 203 4.49 8.45 16.12
CA PHE A 203 5.48 9.51 16.26
C PHE A 203 6.80 9.04 16.92
N HIS A 204 6.71 8.08 17.84
CA HIS A 204 7.88 7.59 18.58
C HIS A 204 8.78 6.65 17.76
N SER A 205 8.37 6.25 16.57
CA SER A 205 9.24 5.55 15.60
C SER A 205 9.92 6.62 14.73
N GLU A 206 11.16 6.98 15.11
CA GLU A 206 11.85 8.16 14.56
C GLU A 206 12.03 8.10 13.04
N ASP A 207 12.43 6.95 12.48
CA ASP A 207 12.58 6.74 11.05
C ASP A 207 11.40 5.95 10.45
N GLY A 208 10.29 5.85 11.17
CA GLY A 208 9.12 5.09 10.72
C GLY A 208 8.53 5.62 9.42
N THR A 209 8.47 6.94 9.25
CA THR A 209 8.01 7.57 7.99
C THR A 209 8.93 7.22 6.81
N GLN A 210 10.27 7.13 7.05
CA GLN A 210 11.21 6.70 6.01
C GLN A 210 10.96 5.25 5.60
N MET A 211 10.71 4.35 6.56
CA MET A 211 10.39 2.95 6.27
C MET A 211 9.09 2.81 5.47
N LEU A 212 8.05 3.55 5.86
CA LEU A 212 6.78 3.58 5.11
C LEU A 212 6.97 4.14 3.70
N ARG A 213 7.77 5.22 3.54
CA ARG A 213 8.12 5.76 2.23
C ARG A 213 8.82 4.71 1.36
N ASN A 214 9.82 4.03 1.91
CA ASN A 214 10.55 2.98 1.19
C ASN A 214 9.60 1.89 0.69
N PHE A 215 8.63 1.49 1.51
CA PHE A 215 7.64 0.51 1.08
C PHE A 215 6.71 1.08 -0.01
N VAL A 216 6.05 2.22 0.21
CA VAL A 216 5.00 2.68 -0.71
C VAL A 216 5.56 3.30 -1.99
N VAL A 217 6.76 3.89 -1.95
CA VAL A 217 7.38 4.52 -3.13
C VAL A 217 8.39 3.59 -3.79
N ASP A 218 9.37 3.07 -3.04
CA ASP A 218 10.49 2.33 -3.64
C ASP A 218 10.10 0.88 -3.97
N VAL A 219 9.20 0.25 -3.20
CA VAL A 219 8.70 -1.11 -3.47
C VAL A 219 7.42 -1.06 -4.32
N CYS A 220 6.38 -0.37 -3.86
CA CYS A 220 5.08 -0.35 -4.56
C CYS A 220 5.07 0.55 -5.80
N GLY A 221 6.07 1.42 -5.98
CA GLY A 221 6.19 2.31 -7.14
C GLY A 221 5.16 3.44 -7.16
N CYS A 222 4.54 3.79 -6.02
CA CYS A 222 3.57 4.87 -5.98
C CYS A 222 4.20 6.23 -6.26
N SER A 223 3.55 7.02 -7.09
CA SER A 223 3.91 8.42 -7.29
C SER A 223 3.53 9.25 -6.04
N GLN A 224 4.39 10.22 -5.68
CA GLN A 224 4.13 11.17 -4.60
C GLN A 224 3.43 12.43 -5.13
N SER A 225 2.34 12.24 -5.87
CA SER A 225 1.62 13.32 -6.59
C SER A 225 0.22 13.59 -6.06
N SER A 226 -0.23 12.88 -5.03
CA SER A 226 -1.57 13.07 -4.45
C SER A 226 -1.65 14.42 -3.75
N SER A 227 -2.55 15.28 -4.20
CA SER A 227 -2.83 16.55 -3.55
C SER A 227 -3.91 16.43 -2.48
N ALA A 228 -4.01 17.41 -1.57
CA ALA A 228 -5.06 17.44 -0.55
C ALA A 228 -6.49 17.41 -1.16
N ALA A 229 -6.66 17.87 -2.39
CA ALA A 229 -7.92 17.83 -3.12
C ALA A 229 -8.37 16.41 -3.47
N SER A 230 -7.43 15.47 -3.70
CA SER A 230 -7.75 14.07 -4.01
C SER A 230 -8.28 13.27 -2.81
N PHE A 231 -8.20 13.81 -1.60
CA PHE A 231 -8.69 13.17 -0.37
C PHE A 231 -10.08 13.66 0.06
N GLY A 232 -10.68 14.63 -0.66
CA GLY A 232 -11.94 15.29 -0.30
C GLY A 232 -13.21 14.69 -0.90
N ASP A 233 -13.12 13.78 -1.86
CA ASP A 233 -14.27 13.29 -2.62
C ASP A 233 -14.87 11.96 -2.12
N THR A 234 -14.52 11.52 -0.93
CA THR A 234 -15.07 10.28 -0.32
C THR A 234 -15.69 10.59 1.05
N THR A 235 -16.83 11.31 1.04
CA THR A 235 -17.78 11.34 2.16
C THR A 235 -19.16 10.96 1.68
#